data_b7a2ebc2989555e4054d7ad28cb5ad92
#
_entry.id   b7a2ebc2989555e4054d7ad28cb5ad92
#
_cell.length_a   1.000
_cell.length_b   1.000
_cell.length_c   1.000
_cell.angle_alpha   90.00
_cell.angle_beta   90.00
_cell.angle_gamma   90.00
#
_symmetry.space_group_name_H-M   'P 1'
#
loop_
_entity.id
_entity.type
_entity.pdbx_description
1 polymer ?
#
loop_
_entity_poly.entity_id
_entity_poly.type
_entity_poly.pdbx_seq_one_letter_code
_entity_poly.pdbx_strand_id
1 'polypeptide(L)'
;MATTTVQNFADHLEIQQVLNLYASALDKHQWSDLEQVFTEDAVADFIGIGVCEGRQAITELVTGVLTQCAVTQHLLGNYMIDVDGDKATASCYLSAMHAGLGDYAAEIFTVWGEYNDQLVRTADGWRIAHRSLTTMHASGDIGLNGQLIKS
;
A
#
# COMPACT_ATOMS: atom_id res chain seq x y z
N MET A 1 17.13 20.11 -15.23
CA MET A 1 17.14 19.30 -14.00
C MET A 1 16.96 20.22 -12.81
N ALA A 2 15.91 20.03 -12.03
CA ALA A 2 15.77 20.76 -10.79
C ALA A 2 16.92 20.36 -9.86
N THR A 3 17.61 21.35 -9.29
CA THR A 3 18.66 21.10 -8.31
C THR A 3 17.99 20.51 -7.08
N THR A 4 18.21 19.23 -6.81
CA THR A 4 17.70 18.57 -5.62
C THR A 4 18.29 19.26 -4.38
N THR A 5 17.48 19.99 -3.66
CA THR A 5 17.88 20.59 -2.37
C THR A 5 17.99 19.50 -1.31
N VAL A 6 18.70 19.78 -0.21
CA VAL A 6 18.74 18.87 0.97
C VAL A 6 17.33 18.55 1.46
N GLN A 7 16.43 19.53 1.43
CA GLN A 7 15.04 19.32 1.82
C GLN A 7 14.32 18.35 0.88
N ASN A 8 14.51 18.47 -0.43
CA ASN A 8 13.91 17.55 -1.40
C ASN A 8 14.41 16.12 -1.19
N PHE A 9 15.70 15.94 -0.90
CA PHE A 9 16.24 14.61 -0.56
C PHE A 9 15.63 14.03 0.72
N ALA A 10 15.45 14.84 1.76
CA ALA A 10 14.80 14.42 2.99
C ALA A 10 13.33 14.04 2.74
N ASP A 11 12.62 14.82 1.95
CA ASP A 11 11.23 14.53 1.55
C ASP A 11 11.10 13.20 0.80
N HIS A 12 12.01 12.93 -0.14
CA HIS A 12 12.04 11.66 -0.86
C HIS A 12 12.24 10.47 0.08
N LEU A 13 13.17 10.56 1.03
CA LEU A 13 13.40 9.51 2.02
C LEU A 13 12.17 9.32 2.91
N GLU A 14 11.57 10.40 3.39
CA GLU A 14 10.39 10.31 4.26
C GLU A 14 9.19 9.70 3.52
N ILE A 15 8.94 10.11 2.28
CA ILE A 15 7.88 9.52 1.45
C ILE A 15 8.13 8.02 1.24
N GLN A 16 9.35 7.62 0.89
CA GLN A 16 9.70 6.20 0.77
C GLN A 16 9.47 5.44 2.07
N GLN A 17 9.78 6.05 3.23
CA GLN A 17 9.50 5.44 4.53
C GLN A 17 7.99 5.25 4.78
N VAL A 18 7.15 6.21 4.39
CA VAL A 18 5.69 6.09 4.49
C VAL A 18 5.18 4.91 3.66
N LEU A 19 5.68 4.74 2.43
CA LEU A 19 5.33 3.61 1.57
C LEU A 19 5.77 2.27 2.18
N ASN A 20 6.98 2.21 2.71
CA ASN A 20 7.52 1.02 3.37
C ASN A 20 6.78 0.70 4.67
N LEU A 21 6.38 1.72 5.43
CA LEU A 21 5.62 1.55 6.66
C LEU A 21 4.26 0.89 6.38
N TYR A 22 3.59 1.29 5.29
CA TYR A 22 2.36 0.61 4.85
C TYR A 22 2.57 -0.89 4.70
N ALA A 23 3.54 -1.31 3.89
CA ALA A 23 3.84 -2.73 3.65
C ALA A 23 4.18 -3.46 4.96
N SER A 24 5.02 -2.86 5.80
CA SER A 24 5.41 -3.43 7.10
C SER A 24 4.23 -3.57 8.07
N ALA A 25 3.35 -2.56 8.11
CA ALA A 25 2.16 -2.58 8.96
C ALA A 25 1.20 -3.71 8.56
N LEU A 26 1.02 -3.93 7.26
CA LEU A 26 0.21 -5.02 6.74
C LEU A 26 0.78 -6.39 7.13
N ASP A 27 2.06 -6.61 6.86
CA ASP A 27 2.72 -7.91 7.09
C ASP A 27 2.82 -8.28 8.58
N LYS A 28 2.90 -7.28 9.45
CA LYS A 28 3.02 -7.46 10.90
C LYS A 28 1.69 -7.31 11.64
N HIS A 29 0.59 -7.06 10.91
CA HIS A 29 -0.73 -6.78 11.48
C HIS A 29 -0.72 -5.62 12.49
N GLN A 30 0.10 -4.60 12.22
CA GLN A 30 0.21 -3.38 13.03
C GLN A 30 -0.71 -2.29 12.47
N TRP A 31 -2.02 -2.54 12.54
CA TRP A 31 -3.05 -1.71 11.89
C TRP A 31 -3.05 -0.25 12.36
N SER A 32 -2.68 0.01 13.61
CA SER A 32 -2.54 1.38 14.15
C SER A 32 -1.49 2.21 13.43
N ASP A 33 -0.48 1.59 12.82
CA ASP A 33 0.56 2.32 12.08
C ASP A 33 0.02 2.97 10.80
N LEU A 34 -1.14 2.53 10.31
CA LEU A 34 -1.81 3.15 9.16
C LEU A 34 -2.20 4.62 9.42
N GLU A 35 -2.28 5.06 10.67
CA GLU A 35 -2.45 6.48 11.05
C GLU A 35 -1.24 7.33 10.64
N GLN A 36 -0.06 6.72 10.55
CA GLN A 36 1.16 7.37 10.09
C GLN A 36 1.34 7.29 8.56
N VAL A 37 0.52 6.50 7.88
CA VAL A 37 0.58 6.29 6.44
C VAL A 37 -0.43 7.17 5.71
N PHE A 38 -1.69 7.18 6.16
CA PHE A 38 -2.79 7.85 5.47
C PHE A 38 -3.28 9.10 6.21
N THR A 39 -3.78 10.09 5.44
CA THR A 39 -4.63 11.13 6.02
C THR A 39 -5.94 10.51 6.52
N GLU A 40 -6.64 11.19 7.42
CA GLU A 40 -7.92 10.69 7.96
C GLU A 40 -8.97 10.50 6.86
N ASP A 41 -9.00 11.41 5.88
CA ASP A 41 -9.92 11.42 4.74
C ASP A 41 -9.34 10.75 3.47
N ALA A 42 -8.28 9.97 3.58
CA ALA A 42 -7.64 9.33 2.44
C ALA A 42 -8.61 8.45 1.65
N VAL A 43 -8.41 8.43 0.33
CA VAL A 43 -9.16 7.54 -0.57
C VAL A 43 -8.20 6.50 -1.15
N ALA A 44 -8.60 5.24 -1.13
CA ALA A 44 -7.86 4.17 -1.78
C ALA A 44 -8.75 3.45 -2.80
N ASP A 45 -8.28 3.40 -4.05
CA ASP A 45 -8.89 2.63 -5.13
C ASP A 45 -8.05 1.37 -5.39
N PHE A 46 -8.52 0.27 -4.87
CA PHE A 46 -7.98 -1.06 -5.18
C PHE A 46 -8.69 -1.58 -6.43
N ILE A 47 -8.13 -1.27 -7.60
CA ILE A 47 -8.76 -1.52 -8.90
C ILE A 47 -9.16 -2.99 -9.03
N GLY A 48 -10.45 -3.23 -9.25
CA GLY A 48 -11.04 -4.57 -9.30
C GLY A 48 -11.53 -5.10 -7.95
N ILE A 49 -11.21 -4.44 -6.81
CA ILE A 49 -11.69 -4.81 -5.47
C ILE A 49 -12.72 -3.80 -4.97
N GLY A 50 -12.38 -2.53 -4.98
CA GLY A 50 -13.28 -1.46 -4.58
C GLY A 50 -12.56 -0.19 -4.15
N VAL A 51 -13.36 0.87 -3.97
CA VAL A 51 -12.91 2.17 -3.47
C VAL A 51 -13.24 2.26 -1.98
N CYS A 52 -12.25 2.66 -1.19
CA CYS A 52 -12.41 2.95 0.24
C CYS A 52 -12.28 4.46 0.46
N GLU A 53 -13.27 5.05 1.10
CA GLU A 53 -13.29 6.45 1.48
C GLU A 53 -13.04 6.59 2.98
N GLY A 54 -11.92 7.21 3.34
CA GLY A 54 -11.44 7.38 4.69
C GLY A 54 -10.48 6.28 5.15
N ARG A 55 -9.51 6.68 5.98
CA ARG A 55 -8.49 5.77 6.55
C ARG A 55 -9.12 4.58 7.29
N GLN A 56 -10.23 4.79 7.98
CA GLN A 56 -10.93 3.72 8.68
C GLN A 56 -11.40 2.64 7.71
N ALA A 57 -12.05 3.02 6.60
CA ALA A 57 -12.51 2.08 5.58
C ALA A 57 -11.36 1.32 4.93
N ILE A 58 -10.23 1.99 4.68
CA ILE A 58 -9.00 1.36 4.19
C ILE A 58 -8.50 0.31 5.18
N THR A 59 -8.42 0.67 6.47
CA THR A 59 -7.97 -0.22 7.53
C THR A 59 -8.87 -1.45 7.67
N GLU A 60 -10.19 -1.26 7.63
CA GLU A 60 -11.18 -2.35 7.69
C GLU A 60 -11.04 -3.31 6.51
N LEU A 61 -10.84 -2.78 5.29
CA LEU A 61 -10.64 -3.62 4.10
C LEU A 61 -9.39 -4.48 4.22
N VAL A 62 -8.22 -3.86 4.49
CA VAL A 62 -6.95 -4.61 4.54
C VAL A 62 -6.91 -5.59 5.70
N THR A 63 -7.44 -5.21 6.87
CA THR A 63 -7.57 -6.10 8.03
C THR A 63 -8.45 -7.30 7.70
N GLY A 64 -9.62 -7.06 7.11
CA GLY A 64 -10.57 -8.11 6.75
C GLY A 64 -10.02 -9.16 5.79
N VAL A 65 -9.16 -8.73 4.87
CA VAL A 65 -8.51 -9.63 3.91
C VAL A 65 -7.30 -10.33 4.53
N LEU A 66 -6.37 -9.57 5.10
CA LEU A 66 -5.05 -10.12 5.49
C LEU A 66 -5.09 -10.97 6.76
N THR A 67 -6.07 -10.79 7.63
CA THR A 67 -6.29 -11.70 8.77
C THR A 67 -6.74 -13.10 8.35
N GLN A 68 -7.16 -13.29 7.10
CA GLN A 68 -7.48 -14.59 6.52
C GLN A 68 -6.26 -15.28 5.89
N CYS A 69 -5.09 -14.68 5.96
CA CYS A 69 -3.83 -15.24 5.50
C CYS A 69 -2.97 -15.70 6.69
N ALA A 70 -2.13 -16.72 6.48
CA ALA A 70 -1.18 -17.20 7.49
C ALA A 70 0.00 -16.23 7.64
N VAL A 71 0.64 -15.92 6.52
CA VAL A 71 1.75 -14.98 6.41
C VAL A 71 1.59 -14.19 5.13
N THR A 72 1.92 -12.91 5.19
CA THR A 72 2.02 -12.07 3.99
C THR A 72 3.37 -11.37 3.93
N GLN A 73 3.83 -11.08 2.75
CA GLN A 73 5.00 -10.25 2.51
C GLN A 73 4.76 -9.33 1.33
N HIS A 74 4.71 -8.03 1.61
CA HIS A 74 4.61 -6.98 0.61
C HIS A 74 6.00 -6.39 0.37
N LEU A 75 6.58 -6.71 -0.78
CA LEU A 75 7.85 -6.16 -1.21
C LEU A 75 7.62 -5.01 -2.19
N LEU A 76 8.16 -3.83 -1.86
CA LEU A 76 8.06 -2.63 -2.69
C LEU A 76 9.40 -2.32 -3.33
N GLY A 77 9.35 -1.75 -4.54
CA GLY A 77 10.55 -1.36 -5.25
C GLY A 77 10.26 -0.37 -6.38
N ASN A 78 11.30 0.05 -7.08
CA ASN A 78 11.18 0.95 -8.22
C ASN A 78 10.46 2.26 -7.88
N TYR A 79 10.84 2.88 -6.77
CA TYR A 79 10.22 4.12 -6.31
C TYR A 79 10.48 5.27 -7.27
N MET A 80 9.41 5.91 -7.72
CA MET A 80 9.42 7.14 -8.49
C MET A 80 8.68 8.20 -7.69
N ILE A 81 9.36 9.23 -7.25
CA ILE A 81 8.83 10.25 -6.33
C ILE A 81 9.08 11.63 -6.94
N ASP A 82 8.05 12.44 -7.02
CA ASP A 82 8.12 13.83 -7.44
C ASP A 82 7.47 14.73 -6.37
N VAL A 83 8.23 15.72 -5.89
CA VAL A 83 7.83 16.60 -4.80
C VAL A 83 7.66 18.02 -5.34
N ASP A 84 6.47 18.58 -5.11
CA ASP A 84 6.12 19.96 -5.42
C ASP A 84 5.56 20.67 -4.17
N GLY A 85 6.45 21.35 -3.43
CA GLY A 85 6.06 22.03 -2.18
C GLY A 85 5.54 21.07 -1.12
N ASP A 86 4.29 21.23 -0.75
CA ASP A 86 3.61 20.40 0.26
C ASP A 86 2.77 19.27 -0.34
N LYS A 87 2.96 19.00 -1.62
CA LYS A 87 2.34 17.89 -2.34
C LYS A 87 3.41 17.03 -3.00
N ALA A 88 3.11 15.76 -3.18
CA ALA A 88 3.97 14.85 -3.92
C ALA A 88 3.14 13.79 -4.64
N THR A 89 3.72 13.24 -5.70
CA THR A 89 3.27 12.00 -6.29
C THR A 89 4.35 10.94 -6.11
N ALA A 90 3.92 9.70 -5.90
CA ALA A 90 4.84 8.58 -5.82
C ALA A 90 4.25 7.37 -6.51
N SER A 91 5.09 6.58 -7.16
CA SER A 91 4.72 5.23 -7.58
C SER A 91 5.78 4.24 -7.13
N CYS A 92 5.37 3.00 -6.93
CA CYS A 92 6.28 1.89 -6.69
C CYS A 92 5.67 0.57 -7.16
N TYR A 93 6.53 -0.38 -7.52
CA TYR A 93 6.09 -1.73 -7.81
C TYR A 93 5.85 -2.49 -6.52
N LEU A 94 4.89 -3.42 -6.59
CA LEU A 94 4.50 -4.33 -5.53
C LEU A 94 4.71 -5.76 -6.01
N SER A 95 5.33 -6.57 -5.15
CA SER A 95 5.25 -8.03 -5.19
C SER A 95 4.76 -8.49 -3.82
N ALA A 96 3.54 -9.01 -3.75
CA ALA A 96 2.91 -9.41 -2.50
C ALA A 96 2.57 -10.89 -2.50
N MET A 97 3.15 -11.62 -1.56
CA MET A 97 2.89 -13.02 -1.30
C MET A 97 1.90 -13.16 -0.14
N HIS A 98 0.93 -14.06 -0.30
CA HIS A 98 -0.08 -14.39 0.70
C HIS A 98 -0.11 -15.91 0.87
N ALA A 99 0.25 -16.40 2.04
CA ALA A 99 0.15 -17.82 2.37
C ALA A 99 -1.27 -18.14 2.87
N GLY A 100 -1.82 -19.26 2.41
CA GLY A 100 -3.17 -19.68 2.79
C GLY A 100 -3.27 -20.24 4.20
N LEU A 101 -4.50 -20.38 4.68
CA LEU A 101 -4.87 -20.99 5.95
C LEU A 101 -5.77 -22.22 5.75
N GLY A 102 -5.86 -23.07 6.76
CA GLY A 102 -6.77 -24.21 6.77
C GLY A 102 -6.54 -25.16 5.59
N ASP A 103 -7.54 -25.37 4.76
CA ASP A 103 -7.45 -26.24 3.59
C ASP A 103 -6.48 -25.73 2.52
N TYR A 104 -6.13 -24.44 2.57
CA TYR A 104 -5.18 -23.78 1.67
C TYR A 104 -3.79 -23.58 2.26
N ALA A 105 -3.45 -24.25 3.37
CA ALA A 105 -2.18 -24.01 4.09
C ALA A 105 -0.91 -24.34 3.28
N ALA A 106 -1.03 -25.14 2.22
CA ALA A 106 0.06 -25.42 1.29
C ALA A 106 0.11 -24.47 0.07
N GLU A 107 -0.87 -23.59 -0.06
CA GLU A 107 -1.07 -22.73 -1.23
C GLU A 107 -0.56 -21.32 -0.98
N ILE A 108 -0.11 -20.68 -2.05
CA ILE A 108 0.33 -19.29 -2.06
C ILE A 108 -0.38 -18.54 -3.17
N PHE A 109 -0.89 -17.36 -2.84
CA PHE A 109 -1.38 -16.38 -3.80
C PHE A 109 -0.41 -15.21 -3.88
N THR A 110 0.02 -14.87 -5.08
CA THR A 110 0.97 -13.76 -5.31
C THR A 110 0.35 -12.73 -6.25
N VAL A 111 0.52 -11.46 -5.90
CA VAL A 111 0.12 -10.31 -6.70
C VAL A 111 1.37 -9.54 -7.10
N TRP A 112 1.47 -9.18 -8.37
CA TRP A 112 2.41 -8.18 -8.89
C TRP A 112 1.61 -6.99 -9.38
N GLY A 113 1.94 -5.82 -8.87
CA GLY A 113 1.20 -4.60 -9.18
C GLY A 113 2.01 -3.34 -9.03
N GLU A 114 1.31 -2.24 -9.11
CA GLU A 114 1.87 -0.91 -8.94
C GLU A 114 0.93 -0.07 -8.04
N TYR A 115 1.51 0.55 -7.03
CA TYR A 115 0.86 1.63 -6.28
C TYR A 115 1.15 2.96 -6.95
N ASN A 116 0.11 3.80 -7.07
CA ASN A 116 0.21 5.18 -7.47
C ASN A 116 -0.43 6.04 -6.38
N ASP A 117 0.36 6.93 -5.79
CA ASP A 117 0.00 7.68 -4.61
C ASP A 117 0.07 9.19 -4.86
N GLN A 118 -0.88 9.90 -4.27
CA GLN A 118 -0.78 11.35 -4.04
C GLN A 118 -0.59 11.57 -2.54
N LEU A 119 0.43 12.31 -2.19
CA LEU A 119 0.78 12.60 -0.80
C LEU A 119 0.68 14.09 -0.51
N VAL A 120 0.45 14.38 0.77
CA VAL A 120 0.45 15.75 1.29
C VAL A 120 1.36 15.81 2.52
N ARG A 121 2.02 16.97 2.69
CA ARG A 121 2.77 17.27 3.90
C ARG A 121 1.80 17.73 4.98
N THR A 122 1.81 17.05 6.10
CA THR A 122 1.04 17.43 7.30
C THR A 122 1.99 17.97 8.39
N ALA A 123 1.43 18.45 9.49
CA ALA A 123 2.22 18.86 10.66
C ALA A 123 3.05 17.70 11.24
N ASP A 124 2.61 16.45 11.04
CA ASP A 124 3.24 15.23 11.55
C ASP A 124 4.00 14.44 10.46
N GLY A 125 4.29 15.07 9.33
CA GLY A 125 5.04 14.48 8.21
C GLY A 125 4.17 14.15 7.00
N TRP A 126 4.76 13.47 6.03
CA TRP A 126 4.07 13.09 4.80
C TRP A 126 3.02 12.00 5.03
N ARG A 127 1.89 12.13 4.35
CA ARG A 127 0.79 11.16 4.40
C ARG A 127 0.20 10.95 3.01
N ILE A 128 -0.22 9.72 2.72
CA ILE A 128 -0.98 9.40 1.50
C ILE A 128 -2.39 9.94 1.64
N ALA A 129 -2.80 10.78 0.71
CA ALA A 129 -4.17 11.30 0.61
C ALA A 129 -4.99 10.52 -0.41
N HIS A 130 -4.35 9.97 -1.45
CA HIS A 130 -5.00 9.11 -2.42
C HIS A 130 -4.03 8.00 -2.84
N ARG A 131 -4.51 6.77 -2.89
CA ARG A 131 -3.79 5.60 -3.40
C ARG A 131 -4.61 4.89 -4.46
N SER A 132 -3.97 4.42 -5.51
CA SER A 132 -4.53 3.38 -6.38
C SER A 132 -3.58 2.19 -6.47
N LEU A 133 -4.15 0.99 -6.52
CA LEU A 133 -3.43 -0.25 -6.80
C LEU A 133 -3.90 -0.81 -8.13
N THR A 134 -2.98 -0.93 -9.08
CA THR A 134 -3.21 -1.65 -10.34
C THR A 134 -2.52 -3.00 -10.26
N THR A 135 -3.28 -4.08 -10.38
CA THR A 135 -2.74 -5.43 -10.49
C THR A 135 -2.26 -5.67 -11.91
N MET A 136 -0.98 -5.99 -12.06
CA MET A 136 -0.36 -6.31 -13.35
C MET A 136 -0.47 -7.80 -13.67
N HIS A 137 -0.30 -8.65 -12.66
CA HIS A 137 -0.43 -10.10 -12.74
C HIS A 137 -0.72 -10.69 -11.36
N ALA A 138 -1.42 -11.81 -11.33
CA ALA A 138 -1.63 -12.58 -10.10
C ALA A 138 -1.57 -14.07 -10.39
N SER A 139 -1.18 -14.85 -9.39
CA SER A 139 -1.04 -16.31 -9.51
C SER A 139 -1.35 -16.98 -8.17
N GLY A 140 -1.94 -18.16 -8.23
CA GLY A 140 -2.30 -18.95 -7.07
C GLY A 140 -3.75 -18.77 -6.62
N ASP A 141 -4.14 -19.57 -5.63
CA ASP A 141 -5.47 -19.53 -5.02
C ASP A 141 -5.35 -19.94 -3.55
N ILE A 142 -5.87 -19.10 -2.68
CA ILE A 142 -5.95 -19.38 -1.23
C ILE A 142 -7.39 -19.30 -0.71
N GLY A 143 -8.37 -19.45 -1.61
CA GLY A 143 -9.79 -19.40 -1.27
C GLY A 143 -10.36 -17.99 -1.09
N LEU A 144 -9.59 -16.94 -1.37
CA LEU A 144 -9.97 -15.52 -1.20
C LEU A 144 -10.12 -14.76 -2.53
N ASN A 145 -10.19 -15.45 -3.66
CA ASN A 145 -10.10 -14.86 -4.99
C ASN A 145 -11.14 -13.76 -5.27
N GLY A 146 -12.33 -13.84 -4.68
CA GLY A 146 -13.34 -12.79 -4.79
C GLY A 146 -13.07 -11.54 -3.94
N GLN A 147 -12.10 -11.59 -3.02
CA GLN A 147 -11.75 -10.52 -2.09
C GLN A 147 -10.41 -9.85 -2.45
N LEU A 148 -9.49 -10.59 -3.10
CA LEU A 148 -8.15 -10.14 -3.43
C LEU A 148 -8.03 -9.60 -4.84
N ILE A 149 -8.80 -10.14 -5.79
CA ILE A 149 -8.86 -9.68 -7.18
C ILE A 149 -10.22 -10.08 -7.74
N LYS A 150 -10.95 -9.12 -8.33
CA LYS A 150 -12.01 -9.40 -9.28
C LYS A 150 -11.38 -9.39 -10.68
N SER A 151 -11.35 -10.56 -11.29
CA SER A 151 -11.01 -10.71 -12.70
C SER A 151 -12.01 -9.97 -13.58
#